data_f79b69c1be16fbb1bfe5236e45d86457
#
_entry.id   f79b69c1be16fbb1bfe5236e45d86457
#
_cell.length_a   1.000
_cell.length_b   1.000
_cell.length_c   1.000
_cell.angle_alpha   90.00
_cell.angle_beta   90.00
_cell.angle_gamma   90.00
#
_symmetry.space_group_name_H-M   'P 1'
#
loop_
_entity.id
_entity.type
_entity.pdbx_description
1 polymer ?
#
loop_
_entity_poly.entity_id
_entity_poly.type
_entity_poly.pdbx_seq_one_letter_code
_entity_poly.pdbx_strand_id
1 'polypeptide(L)'
;MTRPHVLLSVAMSIDGYIDDASPERLRLSDAADFDRVDQVRADSDAILVGAQTLRSDNPRLLVDSADRRATRVAASKPEYPLKVTVSASGDLDPGLRFWHHGGDKLVYTTEAGAAKLATRLAGLADVVALGAELDFAALLDDLGRRGVDRLMVEGGTRIHTAFLAADLADELHLAVAPILVGDVAAPRFLDPADFPGAPHRRMRLAGVTQVGDVAVLRYLLKADLH
;
A
#
# COMPACT_ATOMS: atom_id res chain seq x y z
N MET A 1 3.19 16.72 15.61
CA MET A 1 3.63 15.43 15.06
C MET A 1 3.54 15.55 13.55
N THR A 2 4.52 15.06 12.83
CA THR A 2 4.57 15.11 11.36
C THR A 2 3.84 13.94 10.76
N ARG A 3 3.24 14.11 9.56
CA ARG A 3 2.69 12.98 8.78
C ARG A 3 3.82 12.03 8.39
N PRO A 4 3.53 10.73 8.24
CA PRO A 4 4.53 9.78 7.77
C PRO A 4 5.00 10.11 6.35
N HIS A 5 6.25 9.74 6.03
CA HIS A 5 6.71 9.65 4.65
C HIS A 5 5.96 8.52 3.94
N VAL A 6 5.28 8.83 2.84
CA VAL A 6 4.41 7.92 2.11
C VAL A 6 5.11 7.39 0.87
N LEU A 7 5.40 6.09 0.88
CA LEU A 7 5.93 5.34 -0.25
C LEU A 7 4.83 4.53 -0.92
N LEU A 8 4.55 4.77 -2.19
CA LEU A 8 3.73 3.88 -3.01
C LEU A 8 4.62 2.79 -3.62
N SER A 9 4.26 1.52 -3.43
CA SER A 9 4.97 0.38 -4.00
C SER A 9 4.02 -0.44 -4.88
N VAL A 10 4.35 -0.57 -6.16
CA VAL A 10 3.51 -1.25 -7.14
C VAL A 10 4.36 -2.03 -8.13
N ALA A 11 3.90 -3.23 -8.47
CA ALA A 11 4.37 -3.98 -9.63
C ALA A 11 3.33 -3.87 -10.74
N MET A 12 3.77 -3.65 -11.97
CA MET A 12 2.91 -3.60 -13.15
C MET A 12 3.55 -4.24 -14.37
N SER A 13 2.73 -4.60 -15.35
CA SER A 13 3.18 -4.99 -16.69
C SER A 13 3.75 -3.79 -17.45
N ILE A 14 4.46 -4.03 -18.57
CA ILE A 14 5.00 -2.96 -19.43
C ILE A 14 3.89 -2.02 -19.92
N ASP A 15 2.69 -2.54 -20.14
CA ASP A 15 1.53 -1.79 -20.61
C ASP A 15 0.62 -1.25 -19.48
N GLY A 16 1.10 -1.30 -18.20
CA GLY A 16 0.56 -0.56 -17.07
C GLY A 16 -0.56 -1.25 -16.29
N TYR A 17 -0.68 -2.57 -16.37
CA TYR A 17 -1.66 -3.35 -15.61
C TYR A 17 -1.02 -3.95 -14.35
N ILE A 18 -1.80 -4.02 -13.27
CA ILE A 18 -1.36 -4.59 -11.98
C ILE A 18 -1.89 -5.99 -11.73
N ASP A 19 -2.76 -6.48 -12.59
CA ASP A 19 -3.29 -7.84 -12.64
C ASP A 19 -3.88 -8.07 -14.03
N ASP A 20 -4.39 -9.27 -14.30
CA ASP A 20 -5.23 -9.56 -15.48
C ASP A 20 -6.70 -9.73 -15.07
N ALA A 21 -7.56 -10.07 -16.01
CA ALA A 21 -8.99 -10.31 -15.74
C ALA A 21 -9.29 -11.77 -15.38
N SER A 22 -8.28 -12.61 -15.16
CA SER A 22 -8.45 -14.02 -14.81
C SER A 22 -8.80 -14.21 -13.32
N PRO A 23 -9.37 -15.36 -12.93
CA PRO A 23 -9.60 -15.67 -11.51
C PRO A 23 -8.29 -15.91 -10.72
N GLU A 24 -7.21 -16.24 -11.40
CA GLU A 24 -5.90 -16.48 -10.80
C GLU A 24 -5.07 -15.21 -10.88
N ARG A 25 -4.47 -14.81 -9.75
CA ARG A 25 -3.63 -13.61 -9.69
C ARG A 25 -2.43 -13.69 -10.64
N LEU A 26 -2.28 -12.68 -11.48
CA LEU A 26 -1.11 -12.53 -12.35
C LEU A 26 0.17 -12.34 -11.53
N ARG A 27 1.18 -13.15 -11.79
CA ARG A 27 2.47 -13.04 -11.13
C ARG A 27 3.39 -12.06 -11.86
N LEU A 28 3.38 -10.79 -11.44
CA LEU A 28 4.23 -9.74 -11.98
C LEU A 28 5.65 -9.73 -11.39
N SER A 29 5.80 -10.16 -10.13
CA SER A 29 7.08 -10.20 -9.43
C SER A 29 7.69 -11.60 -9.44
N ASP A 30 9.01 -11.68 -9.59
CA ASP A 30 9.80 -12.88 -9.37
C ASP A 30 10.25 -13.00 -7.89
N ALA A 31 11.04 -14.02 -7.57
CA ALA A 31 11.54 -14.23 -6.20
C ALA A 31 12.44 -13.08 -5.72
N ALA A 32 13.21 -12.48 -6.62
CA ALA A 32 14.12 -11.39 -6.28
C ALA A 32 13.33 -10.10 -5.98
N ASP A 33 12.28 -9.82 -6.75
CA ASP A 33 11.40 -8.67 -6.48
C ASP A 33 10.57 -8.88 -5.20
N PHE A 34 10.12 -10.09 -4.91
CA PHE A 34 9.48 -10.40 -3.62
C PHE A 34 10.43 -10.16 -2.44
N ASP A 35 11.71 -10.53 -2.55
CA ASP A 35 12.72 -10.27 -1.52
C ASP A 35 12.95 -8.75 -1.33
N ARG A 36 12.99 -7.98 -2.43
CA ARG A 36 13.06 -6.52 -2.37
C ARG A 36 11.83 -5.92 -1.67
N VAL A 37 10.62 -6.38 -2.00
CA VAL A 37 9.38 -5.92 -1.34
C VAL A 37 9.40 -6.24 0.14
N ASP A 38 9.87 -7.43 0.52
CA ASP A 38 10.02 -7.83 1.93
C ASP A 38 10.96 -6.90 2.69
N GLN A 39 12.06 -6.43 2.05
CA GLN A 39 12.95 -5.42 2.63
C GLN A 39 12.23 -4.08 2.81
N VAL A 40 11.48 -3.61 1.81
CA VAL A 40 10.73 -2.34 1.90
C VAL A 40 9.68 -2.41 3.02
N ARG A 41 9.02 -3.54 3.19
CA ARG A 41 8.12 -3.80 4.32
C ARG A 41 8.86 -3.71 5.65
N ALA A 42 10.04 -4.34 5.74
CA ALA A 42 10.85 -4.32 6.95
C ALA A 42 11.32 -2.91 7.33
N ASP A 43 11.56 -2.04 6.36
CA ASP A 43 11.98 -0.64 6.57
C ASP A 43 10.82 0.29 6.93
N SER A 44 9.56 -0.17 6.79
CA SER A 44 8.35 0.62 7.04
C SER A 44 7.81 0.40 8.45
N ASP A 45 7.15 1.42 9.02
CA ASP A 45 6.47 1.31 10.31
C ASP A 45 5.03 0.82 10.16
N ALA A 46 4.41 1.12 9.01
CA ALA A 46 3.09 0.64 8.65
C ALA A 46 3.01 0.24 7.17
N ILE A 47 2.12 -0.70 6.87
CA ILE A 47 1.82 -1.15 5.50
C ILE A 47 0.32 -1.02 5.28
N LEU A 48 -0.07 -0.31 4.21
CA LEU A 48 -1.47 -0.07 3.86
C LEU A 48 -1.87 -0.79 2.57
N VAL A 49 -3.00 -1.48 2.61
CA VAL A 49 -3.68 -2.04 1.43
C VAL A 49 -5.16 -1.69 1.46
N GLY A 50 -5.76 -1.53 0.29
CA GLY A 50 -7.20 -1.30 0.16
C GLY A 50 -8.02 -2.58 0.42
N ALA A 51 -9.27 -2.41 0.86
CA ALA A 51 -10.19 -3.52 1.12
C ALA A 51 -10.42 -4.43 -0.10
N GLN A 52 -10.35 -3.89 -1.32
CA GLN A 52 -10.48 -4.72 -2.53
C GLN A 52 -9.29 -5.70 -2.64
N THR A 53 -8.07 -5.25 -2.41
CA THR A 53 -6.87 -6.10 -2.38
C THR A 53 -6.97 -7.18 -1.30
N LEU A 54 -7.54 -6.84 -0.11
CA LEU A 54 -7.78 -7.87 0.90
C LEU A 54 -8.77 -8.94 0.44
N ARG A 55 -9.83 -8.56 -0.27
CA ARG A 55 -10.83 -9.50 -0.78
C ARG A 55 -10.32 -10.38 -1.91
N SER A 56 -9.56 -9.79 -2.86
CA SER A 56 -9.06 -10.55 -4.02
C SER A 56 -7.89 -11.44 -3.66
N ASP A 57 -6.92 -10.94 -2.89
CA ASP A 57 -5.63 -11.60 -2.72
C ASP A 57 -5.51 -12.34 -1.39
N ASN A 58 -6.37 -12.01 -0.41
CA ASN A 58 -6.33 -12.52 0.96
C ASN A 58 -4.88 -12.59 1.52
N PRO A 59 -4.10 -11.48 1.48
CA PRO A 59 -2.70 -11.49 1.82
C PRO A 59 -2.49 -11.61 3.34
N ARG A 60 -1.39 -12.24 3.74
CA ARG A 60 -0.94 -12.19 5.15
C ARG A 60 -0.33 -10.83 5.49
N LEU A 61 0.29 -10.18 4.53
CA LEU A 61 0.98 -8.90 4.62
C LEU A 61 2.05 -8.91 5.73
N LEU A 62 3.07 -9.73 5.55
CA LEU A 62 4.14 -9.97 6.54
C LEU A 62 5.50 -9.51 6.00
N VAL A 63 6.44 -9.33 6.92
CA VAL A 63 7.88 -9.44 6.66
C VAL A 63 8.23 -10.92 6.81
N ASP A 64 8.56 -11.59 5.71
CA ASP A 64 8.77 -13.03 5.71
C ASP A 64 10.19 -13.43 6.18
N SER A 65 11.21 -12.58 5.95
CA SER A 65 12.59 -12.82 6.41
C SER A 65 12.72 -12.73 7.94
N ALA A 66 13.18 -13.81 8.56
CA ALA A 66 13.45 -13.86 10.01
C ALA A 66 14.55 -12.86 10.42
N ASP A 67 15.58 -12.68 9.60
CA ASP A 67 16.69 -11.77 9.88
C ASP A 67 16.24 -10.31 9.86
N ARG A 68 15.36 -9.95 8.90
CA ARG A 68 14.76 -8.60 8.82
C ARG A 68 13.88 -8.32 10.04
N ARG A 69 13.09 -9.31 10.49
CA ARG A 69 12.30 -9.18 11.71
C ARG A 69 13.19 -9.01 12.95
N ALA A 70 14.25 -9.80 13.06
CA ALA A 70 15.23 -9.66 14.15
C ALA A 70 15.90 -8.29 14.15
N THR A 71 16.25 -7.75 12.97
CA THR A 71 16.80 -6.40 12.81
C THR A 71 15.82 -5.33 13.30
N ARG A 72 14.53 -5.46 13.00
CA ARG A 72 13.50 -4.54 13.52
C ARG A 72 13.44 -4.55 15.04
N VAL A 73 13.41 -5.74 15.65
CA VAL A 73 13.38 -5.89 17.11
C VAL A 73 14.63 -5.31 17.75
N ALA A 74 15.82 -5.55 17.18
CA ALA A 74 17.07 -4.96 17.63
C ALA A 74 17.07 -3.42 17.58
N ALA A 75 16.31 -2.84 16.62
CA ALA A 75 16.09 -1.39 16.49
C ALA A 75 14.93 -0.87 17.37
N SER A 76 14.45 -1.66 18.33
CA SER A 76 13.30 -1.34 19.20
C SER A 76 11.99 -1.08 18.45
N LYS A 77 11.84 -1.65 17.27
CA LYS A 77 10.57 -1.64 16.50
C LYS A 77 9.79 -2.95 16.74
N PRO A 78 8.48 -2.95 16.57
CA PRO A 78 7.69 -4.18 16.54
C PRO A 78 8.23 -5.16 15.48
N GLU A 79 8.15 -6.45 15.75
CA GLU A 79 8.59 -7.51 14.82
C GLU A 79 7.99 -7.35 13.43
N TYR A 80 6.72 -6.97 13.36
CA TYR A 80 6.00 -6.68 12.11
C TYR A 80 5.54 -5.22 12.08
N PRO A 81 5.51 -4.58 10.91
CA PRO A 81 4.86 -3.29 10.72
C PRO A 81 3.38 -3.33 11.11
N LEU A 82 2.82 -2.19 11.51
CA LEU A 82 1.38 -2.00 11.66
C LEU A 82 0.68 -2.28 10.32
N LYS A 83 -0.29 -3.18 10.32
CA LYS A 83 -1.06 -3.50 9.12
C LYS A 83 -2.30 -2.62 9.05
N VAL A 84 -2.42 -1.87 7.97
CA VAL A 84 -3.48 -0.88 7.78
C VAL A 84 -4.34 -1.26 6.58
N THR A 85 -5.65 -1.15 6.73
CA THR A 85 -6.57 -1.23 5.59
C THR A 85 -7.61 -0.12 5.63
N VAL A 86 -8.17 0.18 4.46
CA VAL A 86 -9.17 1.22 4.26
C VAL A 86 -10.39 0.63 3.58
N SER A 87 -11.58 0.85 4.16
CA SER A 87 -12.84 0.39 3.62
C SER A 87 -13.96 1.39 3.90
N ALA A 88 -14.46 2.09 2.89
CA ALA A 88 -15.57 3.03 3.07
C ALA A 88 -16.85 2.33 3.57
N SER A 89 -17.18 1.17 3.02
CA SER A 89 -18.41 0.43 3.33
C SER A 89 -18.36 -0.37 4.64
N GLY A 90 -17.14 -0.60 5.20
CA GLY A 90 -16.95 -1.54 6.29
C GLY A 90 -17.23 -3.00 5.92
N ASP A 91 -17.18 -3.34 4.63
CA ASP A 91 -17.36 -4.73 4.18
C ASP A 91 -16.02 -5.45 4.17
N LEU A 92 -15.68 -6.02 5.32
CA LEU A 92 -14.46 -6.78 5.56
C LEU A 92 -14.83 -8.10 6.26
N ASP A 93 -14.37 -9.20 5.67
CA ASP A 93 -14.58 -10.55 6.21
C ASP A 93 -13.58 -10.80 7.36
N PRO A 94 -14.04 -11.13 8.58
CA PRO A 94 -13.18 -11.47 9.71
C PRO A 94 -12.39 -12.77 9.50
N GLY A 95 -12.73 -13.61 8.53
CA GLY A 95 -12.00 -14.83 8.18
C GLY A 95 -10.75 -14.62 7.33
N LEU A 96 -10.47 -13.39 6.87
CA LEU A 96 -9.29 -13.11 6.04
C LEU A 96 -7.98 -13.34 6.81
N ARG A 97 -6.98 -13.92 6.13
CA ARG A 97 -5.64 -14.20 6.68
C ARG A 97 -4.95 -12.96 7.23
N PHE A 98 -5.30 -11.78 6.72
CA PHE A 98 -4.80 -10.49 7.18
C PHE A 98 -4.96 -10.31 8.71
N TRP A 99 -6.07 -10.74 9.29
CA TRP A 99 -6.37 -10.54 10.71
C TRP A 99 -5.61 -11.51 11.63
N HIS A 100 -5.30 -12.71 11.16
CA HIS A 100 -4.84 -13.83 11.99
C HIS A 100 -3.33 -14.03 11.98
N HIS A 101 -2.57 -13.20 11.28
CA HIS A 101 -1.11 -13.30 11.19
C HIS A 101 -0.46 -11.97 11.55
N GLY A 102 0.66 -12.03 12.28
CA GLY A 102 1.64 -10.98 12.61
C GLY A 102 1.12 -9.55 12.78
N GLY A 103 1.76 -8.77 13.62
CA GLY A 103 1.55 -7.33 13.76
C GLY A 103 0.15 -6.89 14.26
N ASP A 104 0.04 -5.65 14.69
CA ASP A 104 -1.23 -5.00 15.00
C ASP A 104 -1.98 -4.63 13.70
N LYS A 105 -3.30 -4.48 13.79
CA LYS A 105 -4.17 -4.20 12.64
C LYS A 105 -5.01 -2.97 12.93
N LEU A 106 -5.10 -2.10 11.92
CA LEU A 106 -5.85 -0.86 11.98
C LEU A 106 -6.72 -0.72 10.73
N VAL A 107 -7.98 -0.43 10.93
CA VAL A 107 -8.95 -0.18 9.87
C VAL A 107 -9.39 1.27 9.89
N TYR A 108 -9.18 1.98 8.80
CA TYR A 108 -9.80 3.28 8.58
C TYR A 108 -11.06 3.13 7.74
N THR A 109 -12.13 3.76 8.18
CA THR A 109 -13.45 3.61 7.56
C THR A 109 -14.28 4.88 7.75
N THR A 110 -15.49 4.90 7.17
CA THR A 110 -16.51 5.93 7.46
C THR A 110 -17.22 5.63 8.80
N GLU A 111 -17.99 6.58 9.31
CA GLU A 111 -18.84 6.37 10.48
C GLU A 111 -19.79 5.18 10.29
N ALA A 112 -20.42 5.09 9.12
CA ALA A 112 -21.30 3.99 8.76
C ALA A 112 -20.55 2.64 8.67
N GLY A 113 -19.31 2.66 8.18
CA GLY A 113 -18.43 1.48 8.14
C GLY A 113 -18.00 1.05 9.53
N ALA A 114 -17.66 2.00 10.42
CA ALA A 114 -17.25 1.72 11.79
C ALA A 114 -18.36 1.03 12.59
N ALA A 115 -19.61 1.49 12.44
CA ALA A 115 -20.76 0.85 13.10
C ALA A 115 -20.92 -0.64 12.71
N LYS A 116 -20.63 -0.99 11.45
CA LYS A 116 -20.67 -2.39 10.98
C LYS A 116 -19.48 -3.22 11.50
N LEU A 117 -18.29 -2.60 11.60
CA LEU A 117 -17.05 -3.29 11.94
C LEU A 117 -16.85 -3.46 13.44
N ALA A 118 -17.46 -2.62 14.29
CA ALA A 118 -17.27 -2.62 15.73
C ALA A 118 -17.44 -4.02 16.36
N THR A 119 -18.44 -4.79 15.92
CA THR A 119 -18.67 -6.16 16.40
C THR A 119 -17.91 -7.19 15.55
N ARG A 120 -17.84 -7.00 14.23
CA ARG A 120 -17.26 -7.99 13.31
C ARG A 120 -15.75 -8.18 13.48
N LEU A 121 -15.02 -7.12 13.82
CA LEU A 121 -13.57 -7.14 14.00
C LEU A 121 -13.16 -6.95 15.47
N ALA A 122 -14.09 -7.13 16.41
CA ALA A 122 -13.79 -7.06 17.85
C ALA A 122 -12.66 -8.04 18.23
N GLY A 123 -11.58 -7.51 18.82
CA GLY A 123 -10.38 -8.30 19.18
C GLY A 123 -9.45 -8.67 18.00
N LEU A 124 -9.79 -8.29 16.77
CA LEU A 124 -8.95 -8.54 15.58
C LEU A 124 -8.24 -7.29 15.10
N ALA A 125 -8.86 -6.12 15.21
CA ALA A 125 -8.29 -4.85 14.74
C ALA A 125 -8.87 -3.66 15.48
N ASP A 126 -8.09 -2.57 15.56
CA ASP A 126 -8.62 -1.26 15.90
C ASP A 126 -9.38 -0.68 14.71
N VAL A 127 -10.51 -0.02 14.96
CA VAL A 127 -11.34 0.61 13.93
C VAL A 127 -11.44 2.11 14.20
N VAL A 128 -11.05 2.92 13.21
CA VAL A 128 -11.08 4.39 13.26
C VAL A 128 -12.01 4.93 12.18
N ALA A 129 -13.03 5.68 12.59
CA ALA A 129 -13.88 6.43 11.68
C ALA A 129 -13.23 7.77 11.32
N LEU A 130 -13.18 8.08 10.01
CA LEU A 130 -12.63 9.33 9.47
C LEU A 130 -13.73 10.36 9.13
N GLY A 131 -14.99 10.12 9.50
CA GLY A 131 -16.14 10.93 9.17
C GLY A 131 -17.11 10.26 8.20
N ALA A 132 -17.93 11.05 7.52
CA ALA A 132 -18.91 10.54 6.55
C ALA A 132 -18.25 9.96 5.29
N GLU A 133 -17.08 10.46 4.95
CA GLU A 133 -16.25 10.01 3.81
C GLU A 133 -14.83 9.68 4.28
N LEU A 134 -14.06 9.00 3.41
CA LEU A 134 -12.66 8.68 3.69
C LEU A 134 -11.78 9.90 3.41
N ASP A 135 -11.17 10.44 4.44
CA ASP A 135 -10.15 11.50 4.35
C ASP A 135 -8.76 10.89 4.55
N PHE A 136 -8.00 10.76 3.44
CA PHE A 136 -6.64 10.22 3.50
C PHE A 136 -5.64 11.18 4.17
N ALA A 137 -5.92 12.49 4.20
CA ALA A 137 -5.11 13.43 4.93
C ALA A 137 -5.27 13.24 6.45
N ALA A 138 -6.52 13.08 6.91
CA ALA A 138 -6.82 12.75 8.30
C ALA A 138 -6.27 11.37 8.71
N LEU A 139 -6.27 10.39 7.80
CA LEU A 139 -5.63 9.09 8.01
C LEU A 139 -4.13 9.25 8.29
N LEU A 140 -3.42 10.05 7.48
CA LEU A 140 -1.99 10.29 7.68
C LEU A 140 -1.71 11.06 8.97
N ASP A 141 -2.57 12.00 9.34
CA ASP A 141 -2.46 12.71 10.61
C ASP A 141 -2.63 11.77 11.81
N ASP A 142 -3.56 10.79 11.73
CA ASP A 142 -3.73 9.79 12.78
C ASP A 142 -2.54 8.82 12.86
N LEU A 143 -2.04 8.34 11.73
CA LEU A 143 -0.84 7.50 11.71
C LEU A 143 0.38 8.22 12.30
N GLY A 144 0.57 9.50 11.97
CA GLY A 144 1.64 10.32 12.58
C GLY A 144 1.49 10.43 14.10
N ARG A 145 0.27 10.63 14.62
CA ARG A 145 0.01 10.62 16.08
C ARG A 145 0.32 9.28 16.74
N ARG A 146 0.19 8.18 16.01
CA ARG A 146 0.55 6.82 16.47
C ARG A 146 2.04 6.51 16.37
N GLY A 147 2.87 7.47 15.91
CA GLY A 147 4.33 7.30 15.78
C GLY A 147 4.75 6.56 14.52
N VAL A 148 3.92 6.53 13.49
CA VAL A 148 4.30 6.02 12.16
C VAL A 148 5.08 7.10 11.42
N ASP A 149 6.36 6.86 11.16
CA ASP A 149 7.23 7.75 10.40
C ASP A 149 7.30 7.39 8.91
N ARG A 150 7.16 6.10 8.57
CA ARG A 150 7.21 5.60 7.21
C ARG A 150 6.04 4.66 6.92
N LEU A 151 5.19 5.06 5.97
CA LEU A 151 4.04 4.30 5.48
C LEU A 151 4.35 3.73 4.09
N MET A 152 4.30 2.41 3.94
CA MET A 152 4.28 1.74 2.65
C MET A 152 2.84 1.50 2.21
N VAL A 153 2.47 1.93 1.01
CA VAL A 153 1.16 1.69 0.39
C VAL A 153 1.34 0.67 -0.75
N GLU A 154 0.80 -0.52 -0.57
CA GLU A 154 0.94 -1.63 -1.54
C GLU A 154 -0.24 -1.76 -2.52
N GLY A 155 -1.21 -0.87 -2.43
CA GLY A 155 -2.26 -0.85 -3.42
C GLY A 155 -3.67 -1.12 -2.89
N GLY A 156 -4.69 -1.32 -3.78
CA GLY A 156 -4.71 -1.38 -5.25
C GLY A 156 -4.95 -0.04 -5.95
N THR A 157 -5.43 -0.12 -7.20
CA THR A 157 -5.63 1.01 -8.11
C THR A 157 -6.26 2.24 -7.44
N ARG A 158 -7.40 2.08 -6.79
CA ARG A 158 -8.13 3.19 -6.15
C ARG A 158 -7.33 3.87 -5.05
N ILE A 159 -6.54 3.11 -4.27
CA ILE A 159 -5.72 3.64 -3.19
C ILE A 159 -4.56 4.45 -3.77
N HIS A 160 -3.83 3.90 -4.74
CA HIS A 160 -2.75 4.62 -5.41
C HIS A 160 -3.27 5.90 -6.08
N THR A 161 -4.41 5.82 -6.78
CA THR A 161 -5.06 6.98 -7.40
C THR A 161 -5.40 8.05 -6.36
N ALA A 162 -6.03 7.66 -5.24
CA ALA A 162 -6.42 8.60 -4.18
C ALA A 162 -5.21 9.32 -3.55
N PHE A 163 -4.12 8.60 -3.26
CA PHE A 163 -2.91 9.22 -2.71
C PHE A 163 -2.25 10.19 -3.69
N LEU A 164 -2.18 9.83 -4.97
CA LEU A 164 -1.58 10.68 -5.99
C LEU A 164 -2.46 11.90 -6.33
N ALA A 165 -3.77 11.71 -6.45
CA ALA A 165 -4.71 12.81 -6.73
C ALA A 165 -4.77 13.83 -5.59
N ALA A 166 -4.60 13.39 -4.33
CA ALA A 166 -4.56 14.27 -3.18
C ALA A 166 -3.16 14.84 -2.86
N ASP A 167 -2.13 14.56 -3.68
CA ASP A 167 -0.71 14.95 -3.45
C ASP A 167 -0.17 14.47 -2.08
N LEU A 168 -0.57 13.29 -1.65
CA LEU A 168 -0.21 12.74 -0.34
C LEU A 168 0.96 11.75 -0.39
N ALA A 169 1.44 11.37 -1.59
CA ALA A 169 2.57 10.48 -1.75
C ALA A 169 3.88 11.27 -1.90
N ASP A 170 4.97 10.76 -1.31
CA ASP A 170 6.31 11.36 -1.34
C ASP A 170 7.23 10.59 -2.30
N GLU A 171 7.06 9.28 -2.41
CA GLU A 171 7.93 8.39 -3.13
C GLU A 171 7.12 7.32 -3.88
N LEU A 172 7.57 6.91 -5.07
CA LEU A 172 6.99 5.82 -5.84
C LEU A 172 8.08 4.81 -6.23
N HIS A 173 7.89 3.56 -5.84
CA HIS A 173 8.62 2.41 -6.36
C HIS A 173 7.74 1.70 -7.38
N LEU A 174 8.12 1.80 -8.65
CA LEU A 174 7.42 1.21 -9.77
C LEU A 174 8.25 0.04 -10.33
N ALA A 175 7.83 -1.18 -10.04
CA ALA A 175 8.43 -2.40 -10.56
C ALA A 175 7.73 -2.77 -11.88
N VAL A 176 8.48 -2.73 -12.98
CA VAL A 176 7.96 -3.02 -14.33
C VAL A 176 8.38 -4.44 -14.72
N ALA A 177 7.41 -5.36 -14.72
CA ALA A 177 7.60 -6.75 -15.12
C ALA A 177 7.64 -6.87 -16.65
N PRO A 178 8.43 -7.80 -17.23
CA PRO A 178 8.54 -8.00 -18.67
C PRO A 178 7.34 -8.76 -19.27
N ILE A 179 6.13 -8.27 -18.99
CA ILE A 179 4.85 -8.88 -19.35
C ILE A 179 3.98 -7.83 -20.03
N LEU A 180 3.18 -8.26 -21.00
CA LEU A 180 2.08 -7.50 -21.60
C LEU A 180 0.77 -8.18 -21.25
N VAL A 181 -0.22 -7.43 -20.78
CA VAL A 181 -1.57 -7.92 -20.46
C VAL A 181 -2.54 -7.67 -21.61
N GLY A 182 -2.62 -6.44 -22.10
CA GLY A 182 -3.39 -6.08 -23.29
C GLY A 182 -4.92 -6.18 -23.13
N ASP A 183 -5.44 -6.42 -21.93
CA ASP A 183 -6.87 -6.55 -21.64
C ASP A 183 -7.42 -5.27 -21.01
N VAL A 184 -8.37 -4.62 -21.72
CA VAL A 184 -8.99 -3.38 -21.25
C VAL A 184 -9.84 -3.55 -19.98
N ALA A 185 -10.26 -4.79 -19.65
CA ALA A 185 -11.00 -5.10 -18.43
C ALA A 185 -10.08 -5.31 -17.22
N ALA A 186 -8.77 -5.50 -17.44
CA ALA A 186 -7.80 -5.72 -16.39
C ALA A 186 -7.52 -4.44 -15.58
N PRO A 187 -7.21 -4.55 -14.29
CA PRO A 187 -6.96 -3.40 -13.44
C PRO A 187 -5.62 -2.73 -13.80
N ARG A 188 -5.66 -1.42 -13.97
CA ARG A 188 -4.47 -0.60 -14.20
C ARG A 188 -3.88 -0.13 -12.87
N PHE A 189 -2.62 0.33 -12.93
CA PHE A 189 -1.95 0.98 -11.79
C PHE A 189 -2.80 2.15 -11.24
N LEU A 190 -3.36 2.99 -12.11
CA LEU A 190 -4.17 4.15 -11.74
C LEU A 190 -5.49 4.18 -12.51
N ASP A 191 -6.53 4.64 -11.84
CA ASP A 191 -7.76 5.11 -12.48
C ASP A 191 -7.55 6.51 -13.08
N PRO A 192 -8.34 6.93 -14.09
CA PRO A 192 -8.40 8.32 -14.53
C PRO A 192 -8.76 9.24 -13.38
N ALA A 193 -7.97 10.28 -13.14
CA ALA A 193 -8.18 11.28 -12.11
C ALA A 193 -7.45 12.58 -12.45
N ASP A 194 -7.79 13.66 -11.75
CA ASP A 194 -7.08 14.93 -11.81
C ASP A 194 -5.85 14.83 -10.88
N PHE A 195 -4.67 14.69 -11.49
CA PHE A 195 -3.42 14.68 -10.73
C PHE A 195 -2.83 16.10 -10.66
N PRO A 196 -2.39 16.57 -9.48
CA PRO A 196 -1.88 17.94 -9.30
C PRO A 196 -0.73 18.26 -10.26
N GLY A 197 -0.94 19.28 -11.10
CA GLY A 197 0.04 19.75 -12.08
C GLY A 197 0.24 18.85 -13.31
N ALA A 198 -0.47 17.74 -13.44
CA ALA A 198 -0.40 16.91 -14.63
C ALA A 198 -0.96 17.64 -15.86
N PRO A 199 -0.41 17.38 -17.09
CA PRO A 199 0.73 16.50 -17.38
C PRO A 199 2.11 17.18 -17.25
N HIS A 200 2.20 18.40 -16.72
CA HIS A 200 3.41 19.22 -16.77
C HIS A 200 4.31 19.06 -15.53
N ARG A 201 3.80 18.57 -14.41
CA ARG A 201 4.59 18.31 -13.21
C ARG A 201 5.46 17.06 -13.40
N ARG A 202 6.77 17.25 -13.41
CA ARG A 202 7.74 16.15 -13.53
C ARG A 202 8.12 15.61 -12.15
N MET A 203 8.12 14.30 -12.02
CA MET A 203 8.72 13.59 -10.88
C MET A 203 10.23 13.50 -11.07
N ARG A 204 11.01 13.47 -9.99
CA ARG A 204 12.45 13.29 -10.05
C ARG A 204 12.80 11.80 -10.00
N LEU A 205 13.43 11.27 -11.05
CA LEU A 205 13.98 9.91 -11.04
C LEU A 205 15.16 9.86 -10.05
N ALA A 206 15.01 9.08 -8.99
CA ALA A 206 15.99 8.92 -7.92
C ALA A 206 16.83 7.64 -8.06
N GLY A 207 16.38 6.68 -8.85
CA GLY A 207 17.13 5.46 -9.11
C GLY A 207 16.44 4.54 -10.10
N VAL A 208 17.24 3.71 -10.74
CA VAL A 208 16.79 2.58 -11.57
C VAL A 208 17.59 1.37 -11.13
N THR A 209 16.93 0.28 -10.82
CA THR A 209 17.57 -0.96 -10.38
C THR A 209 16.99 -2.13 -11.14
N GLN A 210 17.83 -3.00 -11.66
CA GLN A 210 17.39 -4.28 -12.18
C GLN A 210 17.33 -5.31 -11.04
N VAL A 211 16.20 -6.00 -10.92
CA VAL A 211 15.95 -7.05 -9.93
C VAL A 211 15.40 -8.26 -10.67
N GLY A 212 16.25 -9.27 -10.92
CA GLY A 212 15.92 -10.33 -11.86
C GLY A 212 15.67 -9.73 -13.26
N ASP A 213 14.49 -10.00 -13.82
CA ASP A 213 14.02 -9.45 -15.09
C ASP A 213 13.12 -8.21 -14.91
N VAL A 214 12.92 -7.74 -13.66
CA VAL A 214 12.08 -6.60 -13.32
C VAL A 214 12.91 -5.32 -13.28
N ALA A 215 12.45 -4.25 -13.95
CA ALA A 215 13.03 -2.92 -13.83
C ALA A 215 12.31 -2.16 -12.70
N VAL A 216 13.02 -1.79 -11.65
CA VAL A 216 12.47 -1.00 -10.53
C VAL A 216 12.87 0.46 -10.70
N LEU A 217 11.88 1.33 -10.90
CA LEU A 217 12.04 2.77 -11.00
C LEU A 217 11.65 3.41 -9.67
N ARG A 218 12.54 4.24 -9.13
CA ARG A 218 12.30 5.01 -7.91
C ARG A 218 12.13 6.48 -8.26
N TYR A 219 10.96 7.03 -7.99
CA TYR A 219 10.65 8.45 -8.19
C TYR A 219 10.38 9.16 -6.87
N LEU A 220 10.88 10.41 -6.75
CA LEU A 220 10.46 11.35 -5.72
C LEU A 220 9.42 12.29 -6.31
N LEU A 221 8.25 12.35 -5.66
CA LEU A 221 7.06 13.02 -6.16
C LEU A 221 7.02 14.50 -5.77
N LYS A 222 7.58 14.82 -4.61
CA LYS A 222 7.70 16.17 -4.04
C LYS A 222 9.16 16.64 -4.07
N ALA A 223 9.83 16.48 -5.21
CA ALA A 223 11.16 17.05 -5.36
C ALA A 223 11.05 18.57 -5.31
N ASP A 224 11.78 19.22 -4.40
CA ASP A 224 11.96 20.66 -4.42
C ASP A 224 12.49 21.05 -5.81
N LEU A 225 11.71 21.86 -6.51
CA LEU A 225 12.12 22.48 -7.77
C LEU A 225 13.12 23.60 -7.38
N HIS A 226 14.40 23.22 -7.23
CA HIS A 226 15.51 24.16 -7.17
C HIS A 226 16.00 24.49 -8.57
#